data_c392d341cb1a85ba58abbbea44bdf527
#
_entry.id   c392d341cb1a85ba58abbbea44bdf527
#
_cell.length_a   1.000
_cell.length_b   1.000
_cell.length_c   1.000
_cell.angle_alpha   90.00
_cell.angle_beta   90.00
_cell.angle_gamma   90.00
#
_symmetry.space_group_name_H-M   'P 1'
#
loop_
_entity.id
_entity.type
_entity.pdbx_description
1 polymer ?
#
loop_
_entity_poly.entity_id
_entity_poly.type
_entity_poly.pdbx_seq_one_letter_code
_entity_poly.pdbx_strand_id
1 'polypeptide(L)'
;MLRYVARRLLQMVPVFFGATLLIYAMVFALPGDPIAALGGQRSLSPEVIDQIKASYHLDKPFIVQYLLYLKGLFTLDLGQSLRGTESVLDVLVRAYPITIKLSLMALAFEAIAGIGFGLIAGVRKGGWFDATVLVLSLVVIAVPTFVIGFVLQFIIGVRLGWLPVTAGESPGFTELLMPAMVLGAVSFAYVLRLTRTEVAENLTADHVRTARAKGLSGVRVMIVHVLRNSLVPVVTFLGADLGALMGGAIVTEGIFNIKGVGGTLYSAIIRGDGPMVVSFTTVLVLVFIVSNLLVDLLYAALDPRIRYA
;
A
#
# COMPACT_ATOMS: atom_id res chain seq x y z
N MET A 1 -16.33 22.60 -5.69
CA MET A 1 -15.27 22.09 -4.78
C MET A 1 -15.79 21.75 -3.39
N LEU A 2 -16.31 22.71 -2.59
CA LEU A 2 -16.77 22.44 -1.22
C LEU A 2 -17.85 21.33 -1.16
N ARG A 3 -18.85 21.37 -2.05
CA ARG A 3 -19.91 20.36 -2.13
C ARG A 3 -19.38 18.97 -2.51
N TYR A 4 -18.38 18.89 -3.41
CA TYR A 4 -17.72 17.65 -3.77
C TYR A 4 -16.96 17.06 -2.59
N VAL A 5 -16.13 17.88 -1.91
CA VAL A 5 -15.37 17.48 -0.71
C VAL A 5 -16.33 16.99 0.39
N ALA A 6 -17.40 17.75 0.67
CA ALA A 6 -18.40 17.38 1.69
C ALA A 6 -19.08 16.05 1.36
N ARG A 7 -19.45 15.81 0.09
CA ARG A 7 -20.03 14.54 -0.36
C ARG A 7 -19.05 13.38 -0.18
N ARG A 8 -17.77 13.58 -0.52
CA ARG A 8 -16.73 12.56 -0.35
C ARG A 8 -16.50 12.22 1.13
N LEU A 9 -16.42 13.24 1.99
CA LEU A 9 -16.30 13.04 3.43
C LEU A 9 -17.50 12.28 4.00
N LEU A 10 -18.74 12.62 3.58
CA LEU A 10 -19.93 11.89 3.98
C LEU A 10 -19.93 10.43 3.54
N GLN A 11 -19.39 10.13 2.34
CA GLN A 11 -19.26 8.76 1.85
C GLN A 11 -18.22 7.94 2.63
N MET A 12 -17.20 8.57 3.20
CA MET A 12 -16.20 7.90 4.02
C MET A 12 -16.72 7.44 5.37
N VAL A 13 -17.71 8.16 5.92
CA VAL A 13 -18.28 7.83 7.24
C VAL A 13 -18.85 6.40 7.29
N PRO A 14 -19.79 6.00 6.41
CA PRO A 14 -20.29 4.62 6.42
C PRO A 14 -19.21 3.58 6.08
N VAL A 15 -18.24 3.91 5.23
CA VAL A 15 -17.12 3.02 4.91
C VAL A 15 -16.25 2.79 6.14
N PHE A 16 -15.93 3.85 6.89
CA PHE A 16 -15.17 3.76 8.12
C PHE A 16 -15.86 2.89 9.17
N PHE A 17 -17.11 3.19 9.50
CA PHE A 17 -17.85 2.42 10.52
C PHE A 17 -18.11 0.98 10.07
N GLY A 18 -18.43 0.76 8.79
CA GLY A 18 -18.61 -0.58 8.24
C GLY A 18 -17.33 -1.42 8.26
N ALA A 19 -16.21 -0.85 7.84
CA ALA A 19 -14.92 -1.53 7.85
C ALA A 19 -14.45 -1.83 9.28
N THR A 20 -14.49 -0.86 10.20
CA THR A 20 -14.09 -1.06 11.60
C THR A 20 -14.96 -2.07 12.34
N LEU A 21 -16.28 -2.05 12.09
CA LEU A 21 -17.20 -3.03 12.64
C LEU A 21 -16.90 -4.44 12.14
N LEU A 22 -16.66 -4.58 10.83
CA LEU A 22 -16.33 -5.86 10.20
C LEU A 22 -15.00 -6.39 10.75
N ILE A 23 -13.95 -5.57 10.82
CA ILE A 23 -12.65 -5.95 11.38
C ILE A 23 -12.80 -6.40 12.84
N TYR A 24 -13.51 -5.62 13.65
CA TYR A 24 -13.75 -5.94 15.05
C TYR A 24 -14.52 -7.26 15.19
N ALA A 25 -15.58 -7.45 14.39
CA ALA A 25 -16.35 -8.68 14.41
C ALA A 25 -15.53 -9.90 13.96
N MET A 26 -14.68 -9.77 12.95
CA MET A 26 -13.81 -10.88 12.50
C MET A 26 -12.83 -11.35 13.57
N VAL A 27 -12.38 -10.46 14.45
CA VAL A 27 -11.41 -10.81 15.49
C VAL A 27 -12.10 -11.30 16.78
N PHE A 28 -13.22 -10.69 17.16
CA PHE A 28 -13.82 -10.92 18.48
C PHE A 28 -15.19 -11.60 18.46
N ALA A 29 -15.89 -11.68 17.31
CA ALA A 29 -17.20 -12.34 17.22
C ALA A 29 -17.15 -13.71 16.55
N LEU A 30 -16.05 -14.07 15.84
CA LEU A 30 -15.92 -15.40 15.27
C LEU A 30 -15.68 -16.46 16.34
N PRO A 31 -16.14 -17.72 16.10
CA PRO A 31 -15.92 -18.82 17.03
C PRO A 31 -14.41 -19.06 17.21
N GLY A 32 -13.93 -18.91 18.40
CA GLY A 32 -12.56 -19.08 18.85
C GLY A 32 -12.35 -18.18 20.09
N ASP A 33 -11.72 -18.70 21.11
CA ASP A 33 -11.37 -17.89 22.27
C ASP A 33 -10.01 -17.23 22.01
N PRO A 34 -9.98 -15.90 21.69
CA PRO A 34 -8.73 -15.20 21.44
C PRO A 34 -7.78 -15.24 22.64
N ILE A 35 -8.33 -15.48 23.85
CA ILE A 35 -7.55 -15.60 25.08
C ILE A 35 -7.00 -17.02 25.24
N ALA A 36 -7.74 -18.05 24.84
CA ALA A 36 -7.24 -19.42 24.83
C ALA A 36 -5.99 -19.57 23.94
N ALA A 37 -5.93 -18.82 22.84
CA ALA A 37 -4.76 -18.77 21.97
C ALA A 37 -3.49 -18.22 22.66
N LEU A 38 -3.62 -17.43 23.73
CA LEU A 38 -2.50 -16.88 24.49
C LEU A 38 -1.80 -17.93 25.35
N GLY A 39 -2.54 -18.90 25.85
CA GLY A 39 -2.00 -19.97 26.71
C GLY A 39 -1.09 -20.95 25.95
N GLY A 40 -1.18 -21.01 24.62
CA GLY A 40 -0.43 -21.97 23.83
C GLY A 40 -0.72 -23.41 24.27
N GLN A 41 0.33 -24.15 24.62
CA GLN A 41 0.21 -25.51 25.17
C GLN A 41 -0.10 -25.57 26.68
N ARG A 42 -0.04 -24.43 27.39
CA ARG A 42 -0.40 -24.32 28.80
C ARG A 42 -1.70 -23.54 28.94
N SER A 43 -2.72 -24.17 29.54
CA SER A 43 -3.95 -23.46 29.90
C SER A 43 -3.63 -22.35 30.91
N LEU A 44 -4.11 -21.15 30.63
CA LEU A 44 -4.08 -20.04 31.58
C LEU A 44 -5.01 -20.37 32.77
N SER A 45 -4.69 -19.86 33.99
CA SER A 45 -5.62 -20.04 35.11
C SER A 45 -6.92 -19.25 34.85
N PRO A 46 -8.07 -19.72 35.34
CA PRO A 46 -9.36 -19.03 35.15
C PRO A 46 -9.31 -17.56 35.58
N GLU A 47 -8.59 -17.26 36.68
CA GLU A 47 -8.47 -15.90 37.21
C GLU A 47 -7.72 -14.97 36.22
N VAL A 48 -6.69 -15.47 35.55
CA VAL A 48 -5.93 -14.70 34.53
C VAL A 48 -6.80 -14.47 33.30
N ILE A 49 -7.59 -15.47 32.87
CA ILE A 49 -8.52 -15.35 31.77
C ILE A 49 -9.58 -14.27 32.06
N ASP A 50 -10.14 -14.26 33.27
CA ASP A 50 -11.15 -13.28 33.70
C ASP A 50 -10.56 -11.87 33.79
N GLN A 51 -9.34 -11.73 34.29
CA GLN A 51 -8.62 -10.45 34.30
C GLN A 51 -8.40 -9.91 32.89
N ILE A 52 -7.96 -10.76 31.96
CA ILE A 52 -7.79 -10.38 30.55
C ILE A 52 -9.12 -9.98 29.94
N LYS A 53 -10.18 -10.78 30.13
CA LYS A 53 -11.53 -10.46 29.67
C LYS A 53 -12.01 -9.10 30.17
N ALA A 54 -11.83 -8.82 31.45
CA ALA A 54 -12.23 -7.55 32.06
C ALA A 54 -11.41 -6.36 31.50
N SER A 55 -10.07 -6.52 31.34
CA SER A 55 -9.21 -5.44 30.85
C SER A 55 -9.50 -5.05 29.40
N TYR A 56 -9.95 -6.00 28.55
CA TYR A 56 -10.33 -5.75 27.18
C TYR A 56 -11.86 -5.61 27.00
N HIS A 57 -12.63 -5.56 28.09
CA HIS A 57 -14.09 -5.44 28.10
C HIS A 57 -14.82 -6.56 27.33
N LEU A 58 -14.20 -7.73 27.20
CA LEU A 58 -14.78 -8.88 26.49
C LEU A 58 -15.91 -9.56 27.28
N ASP A 59 -16.12 -9.17 28.52
CA ASP A 59 -17.24 -9.52 29.38
C ASP A 59 -18.56 -8.81 29.01
N LYS A 60 -18.48 -7.76 28.18
CA LYS A 60 -19.64 -6.93 27.81
C LYS A 60 -20.31 -7.41 26.51
N PRO A 61 -21.58 -7.00 26.25
CA PRO A 61 -22.23 -7.25 24.96
C PRO A 61 -21.39 -6.71 23.78
N PHE A 62 -21.36 -7.42 22.66
CA PHE A 62 -20.53 -7.10 21.49
C PHE A 62 -20.61 -5.63 21.04
N ILE A 63 -21.81 -5.07 20.98
CA ILE A 63 -22.00 -3.65 20.60
C ILE A 63 -21.33 -2.69 21.57
N VAL A 64 -21.35 -3.00 22.87
CA VAL A 64 -20.68 -2.18 23.90
C VAL A 64 -19.17 -2.28 23.76
N GLN A 65 -18.65 -3.47 23.49
CA GLN A 65 -17.21 -3.69 23.22
C GLN A 65 -16.78 -2.84 22.02
N TYR A 66 -17.51 -2.89 20.90
CA TYR A 66 -17.22 -2.12 19.69
C TYR A 66 -17.27 -0.61 19.95
N LEU A 67 -18.25 -0.10 20.72
CA LEU A 67 -18.31 1.32 21.06
C LEU A 67 -17.15 1.77 21.94
N LEU A 68 -16.70 0.93 22.88
CA LEU A 68 -15.52 1.20 23.69
C LEU A 68 -14.23 1.20 22.84
N TYR A 69 -14.12 0.26 21.91
CA TYR A 69 -13.04 0.23 20.93
C TYR A 69 -13.02 1.53 20.10
N LEU A 70 -14.16 1.97 19.56
CA LEU A 70 -14.23 3.24 18.82
C LEU A 70 -13.84 4.44 19.70
N LYS A 71 -14.28 4.47 20.94
CA LYS A 71 -13.85 5.51 21.90
C LYS A 71 -12.32 5.50 22.06
N GLY A 72 -11.71 4.34 22.26
CA GLY A 72 -10.26 4.18 22.35
C GLY A 72 -9.55 4.67 21.09
N LEU A 73 -10.07 4.34 19.92
CA LEU A 73 -9.53 4.81 18.64
C LEU A 73 -9.50 6.34 18.53
N PHE A 74 -10.58 7.03 18.94
CA PHE A 74 -10.64 8.49 18.90
C PHE A 74 -9.84 9.18 20.03
N THR A 75 -9.58 8.47 21.13
CA THR A 75 -8.74 8.99 22.24
C THR A 75 -7.28 8.55 22.12
N LEU A 76 -6.91 7.82 21.05
CA LEU A 76 -5.58 7.22 20.84
C LEU A 76 -5.17 6.23 21.95
N ASP A 77 -6.14 5.70 22.66
CA ASP A 77 -5.96 4.60 23.60
C ASP A 77 -6.31 3.27 22.91
N LEU A 78 -5.35 2.71 22.20
CA LEU A 78 -5.51 1.47 21.44
C LEU A 78 -5.29 0.21 22.31
N GLY A 79 -5.11 0.39 23.61
CA GLY A 79 -4.83 -0.70 24.54
C GLY A 79 -3.39 -1.21 24.45
N GLN A 80 -3.19 -2.40 25.01
CA GLN A 80 -1.88 -3.07 25.06
C GLN A 80 -1.90 -4.35 24.23
N SER A 81 -0.71 -4.81 23.80
CA SER A 81 -0.57 -6.12 23.18
C SER A 81 -0.92 -7.22 24.18
N LEU A 82 -1.65 -8.25 23.74
CA LEU A 82 -1.94 -9.42 24.57
C LEU A 82 -0.70 -10.26 24.89
N ARG A 83 0.36 -10.12 24.10
CA ARG A 83 1.61 -10.90 24.26
C ARG A 83 2.80 -10.08 24.72
N GLY A 84 2.59 -8.82 25.08
CA GLY A 84 3.63 -7.91 25.53
C GLY A 84 3.08 -6.86 26.50
N THR A 85 3.97 -6.09 27.10
CA THR A 85 3.63 -4.96 27.97
C THR A 85 3.61 -3.63 27.21
N GLU A 86 3.83 -3.68 25.88
CA GLU A 86 3.92 -2.47 25.07
C GLU A 86 2.54 -1.97 24.64
N SER A 87 2.37 -0.65 24.64
CA SER A 87 1.20 0.00 24.08
C SER A 87 1.13 -0.25 22.58
N VAL A 88 -0.07 -0.60 22.09
CA VAL A 88 -0.30 -0.78 20.64
C VAL A 88 0.03 0.50 19.88
N LEU A 89 -0.25 1.68 20.45
CA LEU A 89 0.06 2.97 19.84
C LEU A 89 1.58 3.17 19.68
N ASP A 90 2.39 2.83 20.69
CA ASP A 90 3.84 3.01 20.62
C ASP A 90 4.46 2.11 19.53
N VAL A 91 3.97 0.88 19.42
CA VAL A 91 4.41 -0.05 18.38
C VAL A 91 4.02 0.49 16.99
N LEU A 92 2.81 1.03 16.84
CA LEU A 92 2.33 1.62 15.60
C LEU A 92 3.16 2.84 15.18
N VAL A 93 3.45 3.75 16.12
CA VAL A 93 4.24 4.96 15.86
C VAL A 93 5.67 4.60 15.42
N ARG A 94 6.26 3.54 15.95
CA ARG A 94 7.58 3.04 15.51
C ARG A 94 7.54 2.35 14.15
N ALA A 95 6.48 1.59 13.86
CA ALA A 95 6.34 0.82 12.63
C ALA A 95 5.99 1.69 11.41
N TYR A 96 5.19 2.75 11.60
CA TYR A 96 4.64 3.55 10.51
C TYR A 96 5.69 4.23 9.62
N PRO A 97 6.75 4.87 10.17
CA PRO A 97 7.80 5.49 9.35
C PRO A 97 8.52 4.51 8.44
N ILE A 98 8.65 3.24 8.85
CA ILE A 98 9.31 2.18 8.06
C ILE A 98 8.43 1.85 6.83
N THR A 99 7.13 1.64 7.04
CA THR A 99 6.18 1.37 5.94
C THR A 99 6.06 2.56 4.98
N ILE A 100 6.02 3.79 5.49
CA ILE A 100 6.02 5.00 4.64
C ILE A 100 7.28 5.04 3.77
N LYS A 101 8.46 4.85 4.36
CA LYS A 101 9.73 4.84 3.64
C LYS A 101 9.76 3.75 2.56
N LEU A 102 9.31 2.54 2.89
CA LEU A 102 9.20 1.43 1.94
C LEU A 102 8.25 1.77 0.78
N SER A 103 7.06 2.28 1.08
CA SER A 103 6.05 2.66 0.07
C SER A 103 6.53 3.77 -0.84
N LEU A 104 7.20 4.81 -0.30
CA LEU A 104 7.79 5.87 -1.10
C LEU A 104 8.93 5.38 -2.00
N MET A 105 9.74 4.44 -1.53
CA MET A 105 10.78 3.82 -2.34
C MET A 105 10.18 2.94 -3.45
N ALA A 106 9.11 2.20 -3.17
CA ALA A 106 8.37 1.42 -4.17
C ALA A 106 7.75 2.34 -5.23
N LEU A 107 7.08 3.42 -4.81
CA LEU A 107 6.52 4.43 -5.70
C LEU A 107 7.59 5.07 -6.59
N ALA A 108 8.76 5.40 -6.03
CA ALA A 108 9.88 5.95 -6.79
C ALA A 108 10.41 4.93 -7.82
N PHE A 109 10.53 3.67 -7.44
CA PHE A 109 10.96 2.60 -8.34
C PHE A 109 9.97 2.43 -9.50
N GLU A 110 8.67 2.28 -9.23
CA GLU A 110 7.66 2.09 -10.29
C GLU A 110 7.53 3.32 -11.19
N ALA A 111 7.62 4.53 -10.64
CA ALA A 111 7.57 5.76 -11.41
C ALA A 111 8.80 5.89 -12.33
N ILE A 112 10.01 5.79 -11.77
CA ILE A 112 11.24 5.99 -12.55
C ILE A 112 11.42 4.89 -13.60
N ALA A 113 11.35 3.63 -13.18
CA ALA A 113 11.56 2.51 -14.07
C ALA A 113 10.37 2.33 -15.03
N GLY A 114 9.13 2.42 -14.54
CA GLY A 114 7.92 2.25 -15.36
C GLY A 114 7.78 3.34 -16.44
N ILE A 115 7.96 4.60 -16.08
CA ILE A 115 7.95 5.71 -17.05
C ILE A 115 9.14 5.57 -18.02
N GLY A 116 10.33 5.25 -17.53
CA GLY A 116 11.53 5.12 -18.37
C GLY A 116 11.40 4.02 -19.42
N PHE A 117 11.07 2.81 -19.00
CA PHE A 117 10.87 1.68 -19.93
C PHE A 117 9.64 1.88 -20.81
N GLY A 118 8.54 2.40 -20.25
CA GLY A 118 7.32 2.70 -21.00
C GLY A 118 7.53 3.76 -22.09
N LEU A 119 8.30 4.81 -21.80
CA LEU A 119 8.66 5.85 -22.78
C LEU A 119 9.46 5.26 -23.96
N ILE A 120 10.51 4.48 -23.65
CA ILE A 120 11.35 3.86 -24.68
C ILE A 120 10.51 2.90 -25.54
N ALA A 121 9.66 2.07 -24.90
CA ALA A 121 8.78 1.12 -25.59
C ALA A 121 7.73 1.85 -26.46
N GLY A 122 7.14 2.94 -25.95
CA GLY A 122 6.14 3.73 -26.69
C GLY A 122 6.72 4.42 -27.93
N VAL A 123 7.93 4.98 -27.81
CA VAL A 123 8.66 5.57 -28.95
C VAL A 123 9.03 4.52 -29.99
N ARG A 124 9.36 3.30 -29.56
CA ARG A 124 9.79 2.17 -30.42
C ARG A 124 8.64 1.17 -30.65
N LYS A 125 7.40 1.64 -30.65
CA LYS A 125 6.21 0.79 -30.81
C LYS A 125 6.34 -0.17 -32.00
N GLY A 126 6.08 -1.46 -31.75
CA GLY A 126 6.18 -2.54 -32.74
C GLY A 126 7.59 -3.09 -32.94
N GLY A 127 8.61 -2.55 -32.25
CA GLY A 127 9.97 -3.08 -32.26
C GLY A 127 10.18 -4.23 -31.27
N TRP A 128 11.33 -4.90 -31.38
CA TRP A 128 11.67 -6.02 -30.48
C TRP A 128 11.70 -5.62 -29.00
N PHE A 129 12.18 -4.41 -28.69
CA PHE A 129 12.22 -3.89 -27.32
C PHE A 129 10.80 -3.74 -26.75
N ASP A 130 9.89 -3.15 -27.53
CA ASP A 130 8.47 -3.02 -27.15
C ASP A 130 7.84 -4.39 -26.85
N ALA A 131 8.03 -5.36 -27.77
CA ALA A 131 7.52 -6.71 -27.59
C ALA A 131 8.09 -7.41 -26.34
N THR A 132 9.41 -7.32 -26.13
CA THR A 132 10.07 -7.94 -24.97
C THR A 132 9.58 -7.35 -23.65
N VAL A 133 9.52 -6.02 -23.55
CA VAL A 133 9.11 -5.33 -22.35
C VAL A 133 7.63 -5.61 -22.01
N LEU A 134 6.77 -5.67 -23.02
CA LEU A 134 5.36 -6.06 -22.83
C LEU A 134 5.23 -7.51 -22.33
N VAL A 135 5.97 -8.46 -22.91
CA VAL A 135 5.95 -9.86 -22.44
C VAL A 135 6.46 -9.96 -21.01
N LEU A 136 7.59 -9.31 -20.68
CA LEU A 136 8.12 -9.31 -19.31
C LEU A 136 7.13 -8.68 -18.33
N SER A 137 6.45 -7.59 -18.70
CA SER A 137 5.43 -6.98 -17.83
C SER A 137 4.26 -7.93 -17.56
N LEU A 138 3.85 -8.74 -18.55
CA LEU A 138 2.81 -9.76 -18.35
C LEU A 138 3.29 -10.87 -17.40
N VAL A 139 4.55 -11.31 -17.50
CA VAL A 139 5.13 -12.29 -16.58
C VAL A 139 5.13 -11.75 -15.15
N VAL A 140 5.54 -10.49 -14.96
CA VAL A 140 5.54 -9.86 -13.62
C VAL A 140 4.14 -9.80 -13.02
N ILE A 141 3.12 -9.46 -13.80
CA ILE A 141 1.72 -9.41 -13.32
C ILE A 141 1.17 -10.82 -13.03
N ALA A 142 1.57 -11.84 -13.80
CA ALA A 142 1.09 -13.20 -13.65
C ALA A 142 1.71 -13.94 -12.45
N VAL A 143 2.90 -13.53 -12.01
CA VAL A 143 3.61 -14.17 -10.90
C VAL A 143 3.18 -13.55 -9.57
N PRO A 144 2.77 -14.34 -8.57
CA PRO A 144 2.45 -13.81 -7.24
C PRO A 144 3.63 -13.04 -6.65
N THR A 145 3.36 -11.88 -6.03
CA THR A 145 4.39 -10.97 -5.51
C THR A 145 5.36 -11.66 -4.53
N PHE A 146 4.85 -12.56 -3.68
CA PHE A 146 5.70 -13.31 -2.75
C PHE A 146 6.69 -14.23 -3.47
N VAL A 147 6.33 -14.80 -4.62
CA VAL A 147 7.25 -15.61 -5.44
C VAL A 147 8.36 -14.73 -6.01
N ILE A 148 8.01 -13.55 -6.53
CA ILE A 148 9.00 -12.56 -6.98
C ILE A 148 9.94 -12.22 -5.83
N GLY A 149 9.40 -12.00 -4.61
CA GLY A 149 10.17 -11.72 -3.41
C GLY A 149 11.20 -12.80 -3.11
N PHE A 150 10.78 -14.06 -3.00
CA PHE A 150 11.70 -15.18 -2.73
C PHE A 150 12.72 -15.40 -3.84
N VAL A 151 12.33 -15.26 -5.10
CA VAL A 151 13.27 -15.37 -6.23
C VAL A 151 14.34 -14.29 -6.17
N LEU A 152 13.95 -13.04 -5.91
CA LEU A 152 14.92 -11.94 -5.78
C LEU A 152 15.83 -12.10 -4.55
N GLN A 153 15.26 -12.50 -3.39
CA GLN A 153 16.07 -12.83 -2.20
C GLN A 153 17.11 -13.90 -2.52
N PHE A 154 16.73 -14.97 -3.22
CA PHE A 154 17.63 -16.05 -3.56
C PHE A 154 18.70 -15.60 -4.56
N ILE A 155 18.30 -14.93 -5.65
CA ILE A 155 19.25 -14.55 -6.71
C ILE A 155 20.14 -13.38 -6.25
N ILE A 156 19.53 -12.26 -5.83
CA ILE A 156 20.25 -11.01 -5.55
C ILE A 156 20.88 -11.06 -4.17
N GLY A 157 20.15 -11.61 -3.17
CA GLY A 157 20.60 -11.62 -1.79
C GLY A 157 21.57 -12.77 -1.50
N VAL A 158 21.19 -14.02 -1.83
CA VAL A 158 21.98 -15.21 -1.47
C VAL A 158 23.06 -15.51 -2.51
N ARG A 159 22.69 -15.60 -3.80
CA ARG A 159 23.64 -16.00 -4.86
C ARG A 159 24.65 -14.92 -5.22
N LEU A 160 24.19 -13.69 -5.42
CA LEU A 160 25.01 -12.57 -5.84
C LEU A 160 25.57 -11.77 -4.65
N GLY A 161 24.91 -11.81 -3.49
CA GLY A 161 25.33 -11.05 -2.30
C GLY A 161 25.28 -9.52 -2.49
N TRP A 162 24.49 -9.02 -3.44
CA TRP A 162 24.44 -7.58 -3.76
C TRP A 162 23.59 -6.78 -2.77
N LEU A 163 22.50 -7.35 -2.29
CA LEU A 163 21.58 -6.70 -1.36
C LEU A 163 21.27 -7.62 -0.18
N PRO A 164 20.98 -7.06 1.02
CA PRO A 164 20.59 -7.85 2.18
C PRO A 164 19.31 -8.66 1.93
N VAL A 165 19.26 -9.90 2.42
CA VAL A 165 18.12 -10.81 2.28
C VAL A 165 16.96 -10.37 3.18
N THR A 166 17.27 -9.81 4.35
CA THR A 166 16.29 -9.35 5.34
C THR A 166 16.62 -7.94 5.79
N ALA A 167 15.60 -7.19 6.19
CA ALA A 167 15.76 -5.89 6.81
C ALA A 167 15.80 -6.04 8.34
N GLY A 168 16.58 -5.24 9.00
CA GLY A 168 16.65 -5.21 10.47
C GLY A 168 15.50 -4.43 11.11
N GLU A 169 15.66 -4.09 12.39
CA GLU A 169 14.66 -3.30 13.14
C GLU A 169 14.58 -1.84 12.68
N SER A 170 15.67 -1.28 12.18
CA SER A 170 15.75 0.09 11.69
C SER A 170 16.40 0.10 10.29
N PRO A 171 15.66 -0.35 9.26
CA PRO A 171 16.23 -0.55 7.95
C PRO A 171 16.65 0.76 7.27
N GLY A 172 17.87 0.76 6.73
CA GLY A 172 18.41 1.80 5.88
C GLY A 172 17.83 1.76 4.46
N PHE A 173 18.45 2.54 3.57
CA PHE A 173 18.03 2.57 2.16
C PHE A 173 18.33 1.24 1.46
N THR A 174 19.50 0.66 1.71
CA THR A 174 19.97 -0.56 1.05
C THR A 174 19.12 -1.77 1.41
N GLU A 175 18.73 -1.88 2.68
CA GLU A 175 17.91 -2.97 3.19
C GLU A 175 16.47 -2.90 2.65
N LEU A 176 15.97 -1.70 2.33
CA LEU A 176 14.63 -1.50 1.78
C LEU A 176 14.58 -1.54 0.25
N LEU A 177 15.73 -1.52 -0.45
CA LEU A 177 15.73 -1.42 -1.92
C LEU A 177 15.10 -2.64 -2.58
N MET A 178 15.51 -3.86 -2.20
CA MET A 178 14.93 -5.09 -2.75
C MET A 178 13.46 -5.27 -2.36
N PRO A 179 13.03 -5.08 -1.09
CA PRO A 179 11.62 -5.04 -0.72
C PRO A 179 10.80 -4.01 -1.52
N ALA A 180 11.33 -2.81 -1.76
CA ALA A 180 10.65 -1.78 -2.53
C ALA A 180 10.42 -2.19 -3.99
N MET A 181 11.42 -2.83 -4.62
CA MET A 181 11.28 -3.39 -5.97
C MET A 181 10.19 -4.48 -6.01
N VAL A 182 10.12 -5.33 -5.00
CA VAL A 182 9.10 -6.39 -4.92
C VAL A 182 7.71 -5.80 -4.69
N LEU A 183 7.57 -4.84 -3.77
CA LEU A 183 6.30 -4.19 -3.47
C LEU A 183 5.76 -3.45 -4.70
N GLY A 184 6.62 -2.69 -5.40
CA GLY A 184 6.24 -1.94 -6.60
C GLY A 184 6.25 -2.76 -7.90
N ALA A 185 6.57 -4.05 -7.90
CA ALA A 185 6.76 -4.83 -9.12
C ALA A 185 5.52 -4.87 -10.03
N VAL A 186 4.35 -5.13 -9.46
CA VAL A 186 3.09 -5.21 -10.22
C VAL A 186 2.71 -3.82 -10.74
N SER A 187 2.76 -2.80 -9.89
CA SER A 187 2.45 -1.42 -10.26
C SER A 187 3.45 -0.87 -11.29
N PHE A 188 4.73 -1.21 -11.18
CA PHE A 188 5.73 -0.95 -12.22
C PHE A 188 5.29 -1.46 -13.59
N ALA A 189 4.79 -2.69 -13.67
CA ALA A 189 4.32 -3.27 -14.94
C ALA A 189 3.10 -2.52 -15.48
N TYR A 190 2.18 -2.06 -14.62
CA TYR A 190 1.05 -1.21 -15.02
C TYR A 190 1.51 0.16 -15.51
N VAL A 191 2.37 0.86 -14.75
CA VAL A 191 2.93 2.18 -15.12
C VAL A 191 3.66 2.11 -16.45
N LEU A 192 4.46 1.07 -16.66
CA LEU A 192 5.18 0.83 -17.91
C LEU A 192 4.21 0.72 -19.09
N ARG A 193 3.17 -0.12 -19.01
CA ARG A 193 2.20 -0.35 -20.07
C ARG A 193 1.35 0.90 -20.33
N LEU A 194 0.92 1.59 -19.28
CA LEU A 194 0.18 2.84 -19.37
C LEU A 194 1.02 3.92 -20.06
N THR A 195 2.24 4.14 -19.61
CA THR A 195 3.17 5.12 -20.25
C THR A 195 3.42 4.78 -21.71
N ARG A 196 3.67 3.52 -22.01
CA ARG A 196 3.89 3.04 -23.39
C ARG A 196 2.70 3.36 -24.28
N THR A 197 1.48 3.11 -23.83
CA THR A 197 0.25 3.33 -24.60
C THR A 197 0.04 4.82 -24.85
N GLU A 198 0.10 5.61 -23.79
CA GLU A 198 -0.06 7.06 -23.85
C GLU A 198 0.98 7.75 -24.75
N VAL A 199 2.25 7.33 -24.67
CA VAL A 199 3.32 7.86 -25.53
C VAL A 199 3.07 7.49 -26.98
N ALA A 200 2.71 6.24 -27.27
CA ALA A 200 2.46 5.78 -28.63
C ALA A 200 1.27 6.50 -29.29
N GLU A 201 0.20 6.82 -28.54
CA GLU A 201 -0.96 7.56 -29.00
C GLU A 201 -0.64 9.04 -29.21
N ASN A 202 0.00 9.69 -28.23
CA ASN A 202 0.34 11.10 -28.32
C ASN A 202 1.33 11.41 -29.45
N LEU A 203 2.23 10.47 -29.79
CA LEU A 203 3.18 10.65 -30.93
C LEU A 203 2.49 10.88 -32.28
N THR A 204 1.28 10.37 -32.47
CA THR A 204 0.48 10.47 -33.71
C THR A 204 -0.61 11.54 -33.60
N ALA A 205 -0.80 12.18 -32.48
CA ALA A 205 -1.84 13.17 -32.23
C ALA A 205 -1.63 14.46 -33.04
N ASP A 206 -2.72 15.14 -33.36
CA ASP A 206 -2.70 16.34 -34.23
C ASP A 206 -1.91 17.52 -33.65
N HIS A 207 -1.91 17.67 -32.32
CA HIS A 207 -1.11 18.70 -31.65
C HIS A 207 0.40 18.47 -31.85
N VAL A 208 0.84 17.20 -31.93
CA VAL A 208 2.24 16.84 -32.17
C VAL A 208 2.58 17.05 -33.67
N ARG A 209 1.68 16.72 -34.59
CA ARG A 209 1.84 17.04 -36.02
C ARG A 209 1.98 18.55 -36.25
N THR A 210 1.13 19.35 -35.59
CA THR A 210 1.19 20.81 -35.65
C THR A 210 2.51 21.35 -35.09
N ALA A 211 3.00 20.80 -33.96
CA ALA A 211 4.27 21.22 -33.38
C ALA A 211 5.46 20.95 -34.31
N ARG A 212 5.47 19.79 -34.97
CA ARG A 212 6.47 19.44 -36.00
C ARG A 212 6.39 20.36 -37.24
N ALA A 213 5.17 20.63 -37.70
CA ALA A 213 4.95 21.54 -38.85
C ALA A 213 5.44 22.97 -38.57
N LYS A 214 5.41 23.41 -37.28
CA LYS A 214 5.97 24.70 -36.85
C LYS A 214 7.50 24.69 -36.72
N GLY A 215 8.18 23.59 -37.06
CA GLY A 215 9.64 23.48 -37.02
C GLY A 215 10.26 23.30 -35.61
N LEU A 216 9.48 22.87 -34.63
CA LEU A 216 10.00 22.61 -33.31
C LEU A 216 10.97 21.39 -33.31
N SER A 217 12.06 21.47 -32.56
CA SER A 217 13.03 20.38 -32.50
C SER A 217 12.40 19.11 -31.90
N GLY A 218 12.86 17.92 -32.36
CA GLY A 218 12.34 16.63 -31.91
C GLY A 218 12.34 16.45 -30.39
N VAL A 219 13.40 16.91 -29.70
CA VAL A 219 13.49 16.88 -28.22
C VAL A 219 12.41 17.74 -27.59
N ARG A 220 12.18 18.97 -28.08
CA ARG A 220 11.13 19.85 -27.57
C ARG A 220 9.74 19.27 -27.80
N VAL A 221 9.49 18.70 -28.97
CA VAL A 221 8.24 18.00 -29.27
C VAL A 221 8.03 16.84 -28.30
N MET A 222 9.05 16.02 -28.07
CA MET A 222 8.98 14.88 -27.15
C MET A 222 8.66 15.31 -25.72
N ILE A 223 9.42 16.25 -25.16
CA ILE A 223 9.28 16.62 -23.75
C ILE A 223 8.00 17.40 -23.49
N VAL A 224 7.71 18.43 -24.33
CA VAL A 224 6.64 19.39 -24.05
C VAL A 224 5.28 18.91 -24.59
N HIS A 225 5.25 18.26 -25.74
CA HIS A 225 4.00 17.92 -26.41
C HIS A 225 3.60 16.44 -26.26
N VAL A 226 4.57 15.51 -26.21
CA VAL A 226 4.28 14.09 -26.01
C VAL A 226 4.29 13.73 -24.54
N LEU A 227 5.44 13.81 -23.88
CA LEU A 227 5.63 13.30 -22.53
C LEU A 227 4.72 14.00 -21.52
N ARG A 228 4.62 15.33 -21.56
CA ARG A 228 3.75 16.09 -20.65
C ARG A 228 2.30 15.61 -20.69
N ASN A 229 1.75 15.36 -21.89
CA ASN A 229 0.37 14.89 -22.02
C ASN A 229 0.23 13.41 -21.65
N SER A 230 1.20 12.58 -22.02
CA SER A 230 1.22 11.15 -21.69
C SER A 230 1.35 10.86 -20.20
N LEU A 231 1.97 11.75 -19.43
CA LEU A 231 2.16 11.55 -17.99
C LEU A 231 0.93 11.89 -17.16
N VAL A 232 -0.09 12.57 -17.69
CA VAL A 232 -1.28 12.93 -16.90
C VAL A 232 -1.97 11.70 -16.31
N PRO A 233 -2.36 10.67 -17.11
CA PRO A 233 -2.96 9.46 -16.55
C PRO A 233 -1.98 8.65 -15.70
N VAL A 234 -0.68 8.70 -16.00
CA VAL A 234 0.35 7.99 -15.24
C VAL A 234 0.51 8.56 -13.83
N VAL A 235 0.65 9.88 -13.70
CA VAL A 235 0.74 10.57 -12.40
C VAL A 235 -0.52 10.34 -11.57
N THR A 236 -1.64 10.31 -12.24
CA THR A 236 -2.93 10.00 -11.65
C THR A 236 -2.96 8.58 -11.05
N PHE A 237 -2.49 7.58 -11.81
CA PHE A 237 -2.36 6.21 -11.32
C PHE A 237 -1.41 6.12 -10.13
N LEU A 238 -0.21 6.72 -10.23
CA LEU A 238 0.79 6.74 -9.15
C LEU A 238 0.24 7.37 -7.86
N GLY A 239 -0.57 8.43 -7.98
CA GLY A 239 -1.23 9.05 -6.84
C GLY A 239 -2.19 8.08 -6.14
N ALA A 240 -3.00 7.34 -6.91
CA ALA A 240 -3.91 6.34 -6.37
C ALA A 240 -3.17 5.13 -5.76
N ASP A 241 -2.07 4.71 -6.40
CA ASP A 241 -1.32 3.54 -6.00
C ASP A 241 -0.56 3.74 -4.68
N LEU A 242 -0.15 4.96 -4.34
CA LEU A 242 0.51 5.26 -3.06
C LEU A 242 -0.31 4.76 -1.86
N GLY A 243 -1.63 4.97 -1.87
CA GLY A 243 -2.52 4.48 -0.81
C GLY A 243 -2.55 2.94 -0.75
N ALA A 244 -2.56 2.28 -1.91
CA ALA A 244 -2.53 0.83 -2.01
C ALA A 244 -1.18 0.25 -1.54
N LEU A 245 -0.06 0.87 -1.89
CA LEU A 245 1.27 0.49 -1.41
C LEU A 245 1.39 0.57 0.11
N MET A 246 0.83 1.61 0.74
CA MET A 246 0.83 1.75 2.20
C MET A 246 -0.03 0.70 2.90
N GLY A 247 -1.12 0.22 2.25
CA GLY A 247 -1.97 -0.84 2.77
C GLY A 247 -1.53 -2.25 2.39
N GLY A 248 -0.83 -2.41 1.25
CA GLY A 248 -0.46 -3.71 0.66
C GLY A 248 0.89 -4.29 1.09
N ALA A 249 1.65 -3.59 1.92
CA ALA A 249 3.01 -4.00 2.29
C ALA A 249 3.10 -5.24 3.20
N ILE A 250 1.97 -5.78 3.70
CA ILE A 250 1.93 -6.88 4.69
C ILE A 250 2.77 -8.08 4.27
N VAL A 251 2.55 -8.58 3.05
CA VAL A 251 3.23 -9.77 2.53
C VAL A 251 4.72 -9.49 2.30
N THR A 252 5.02 -8.34 1.69
CA THR A 252 6.41 -7.94 1.40
C THR A 252 7.19 -7.72 2.70
N GLU A 253 6.62 -6.99 3.66
CA GLU A 253 7.25 -6.77 4.96
C GLU A 253 7.44 -8.09 5.73
N GLY A 254 6.46 -9.01 5.63
CA GLY A 254 6.57 -10.34 6.23
C GLY A 254 7.72 -11.16 5.66
N ILE A 255 7.87 -11.21 4.33
CA ILE A 255 8.92 -11.96 3.63
C ILE A 255 10.31 -11.42 3.97
N PHE A 256 10.47 -10.09 3.98
CA PHE A 256 11.75 -9.44 4.24
C PHE A 256 12.03 -9.17 5.72
N ASN A 257 11.15 -9.66 6.62
CA ASN A 257 11.23 -9.45 8.07
C ASN A 257 11.39 -7.97 8.44
N ILE A 258 10.60 -7.12 7.79
CA ILE A 258 10.57 -5.68 8.06
C ILE A 258 9.57 -5.43 9.20
N LYS A 259 10.00 -4.70 10.23
CA LYS A 259 9.13 -4.33 11.36
C LYS A 259 8.34 -3.04 11.07
N GLY A 260 7.72 -2.98 9.90
CA GLY A 260 6.74 -1.96 9.57
C GLY A 260 5.33 -2.35 10.05
N VAL A 261 4.33 -1.58 9.64
CA VAL A 261 2.93 -1.80 10.01
C VAL A 261 2.43 -3.16 9.49
N GLY A 262 2.73 -3.51 8.25
CA GLY A 262 2.33 -4.76 7.64
C GLY A 262 3.01 -5.98 8.27
N GLY A 263 4.34 -5.92 8.49
CA GLY A 263 5.09 -7.00 9.10
C GLY A 263 4.72 -7.22 10.57
N THR A 264 4.44 -6.14 11.29
CA THR A 264 3.95 -6.21 12.66
C THR A 264 2.54 -6.81 12.71
N LEU A 265 1.64 -6.37 11.81
CA LEU A 265 0.31 -6.95 11.67
C LEU A 265 0.38 -8.44 11.32
N TYR A 266 1.22 -8.84 10.36
CA TYR A 266 1.44 -10.24 10.01
C TYR A 266 1.86 -11.07 11.24
N SER A 267 2.82 -10.55 12.01
CA SER A 267 3.28 -11.20 13.25
C SER A 267 2.18 -11.28 14.31
N ALA A 268 1.34 -10.24 14.44
CA ALA A 268 0.22 -10.21 15.37
C ALA A 268 -0.86 -11.25 14.99
N ILE A 269 -1.15 -11.41 13.70
CA ILE A 269 -2.08 -12.43 13.20
C ILE A 269 -1.59 -13.83 13.55
N ILE A 270 -0.33 -14.14 13.24
CA ILE A 270 0.27 -15.46 13.53
C ILE A 270 0.26 -15.76 15.04
N ARG A 271 0.46 -14.73 15.88
CA ARG A 271 0.49 -14.87 17.33
C ARG A 271 -0.90 -14.83 17.98
N GLY A 272 -1.95 -14.54 17.24
CA GLY A 272 -3.32 -14.39 17.77
C GLY A 272 -3.49 -13.15 18.69
N ASP A 273 -2.74 -12.07 18.43
CA ASP A 273 -2.83 -10.82 19.21
C ASP A 273 -3.99 -9.95 18.66
N GLY A 274 -5.20 -10.22 19.14
CA GLY A 274 -6.43 -9.57 18.68
C GLY A 274 -6.40 -8.03 18.72
N PRO A 275 -6.05 -7.39 19.85
CA PRO A 275 -5.96 -5.93 19.93
C PRO A 275 -4.98 -5.31 18.93
N MET A 276 -3.81 -5.91 18.75
CA MET A 276 -2.86 -5.49 17.71
C MET A 276 -3.46 -5.63 16.31
N VAL A 277 -4.08 -6.78 16.00
CA VAL A 277 -4.68 -7.04 14.67
C VAL A 277 -5.77 -6.01 14.36
N VAL A 278 -6.70 -5.79 15.30
CA VAL A 278 -7.80 -4.84 15.08
C VAL A 278 -7.27 -3.42 14.91
N SER A 279 -6.40 -2.97 15.79
CA SER A 279 -5.87 -1.60 15.78
C SER A 279 -5.04 -1.32 14.53
N PHE A 280 -4.10 -2.20 14.19
CA PHE A 280 -3.25 -2.04 13.01
C PHE A 280 -4.07 -2.09 11.72
N THR A 281 -5.01 -3.03 11.59
CA THR A 281 -5.87 -3.12 10.40
C THR A 281 -6.75 -1.88 10.28
N THR A 282 -7.31 -1.38 11.39
CA THR A 282 -8.12 -0.15 11.38
C THR A 282 -7.31 1.06 10.93
N VAL A 283 -6.08 1.21 11.42
CA VAL A 283 -5.22 2.33 11.00
C VAL A 283 -4.84 2.21 9.51
N LEU A 284 -4.56 1.00 9.01
CA LEU A 284 -4.33 0.78 7.58
C LEU A 284 -5.55 1.18 6.73
N VAL A 285 -6.75 0.81 7.17
CA VAL A 285 -8.00 1.21 6.50
C VAL A 285 -8.19 2.72 6.55
N LEU A 286 -7.93 3.37 7.68
CA LEU A 286 -7.99 4.84 7.79
C LEU A 286 -7.03 5.53 6.81
N VAL A 287 -5.79 5.06 6.76
CA VAL A 287 -4.78 5.60 5.83
C VAL A 287 -5.21 5.39 4.39
N PHE A 288 -5.73 4.22 4.04
CA PHE A 288 -6.27 3.95 2.71
C PHE A 288 -7.42 4.88 2.35
N ILE A 289 -8.36 5.09 3.27
CA ILE A 289 -9.50 6.02 3.10
C ILE A 289 -9.00 7.46 2.88
N VAL A 290 -8.05 7.92 3.72
CA VAL A 290 -7.48 9.27 3.61
C VAL A 290 -6.67 9.42 2.31
N SER A 291 -5.89 8.42 1.93
CA SER A 291 -5.13 8.42 0.66
C SER A 291 -6.07 8.52 -0.55
N ASN A 292 -7.16 7.75 -0.57
CA ASN A 292 -8.17 7.85 -1.63
C ASN A 292 -8.82 9.24 -1.69
N LEU A 293 -9.11 9.85 -0.53
CA LEU A 293 -9.60 11.23 -0.50
C LEU A 293 -8.60 12.21 -1.11
N LEU A 294 -7.33 12.09 -0.75
CA LEU A 294 -6.28 12.96 -1.31
C LEU A 294 -6.18 12.80 -2.83
N VAL A 295 -6.28 11.58 -3.32
CA VAL A 295 -6.31 11.29 -4.77
C VAL A 295 -7.54 11.90 -5.43
N ASP A 296 -8.74 11.74 -4.86
CA ASP A 296 -9.97 12.35 -5.37
C ASP A 296 -9.87 13.89 -5.42
N LEU A 297 -9.23 14.50 -4.42
CA LEU A 297 -8.97 15.95 -4.39
C LEU A 297 -7.95 16.37 -5.44
N LEU A 298 -6.91 15.57 -5.68
CA LEU A 298 -5.94 15.79 -6.75
C LEU A 298 -6.62 15.71 -8.12
N TYR A 299 -7.47 14.73 -8.35
CA TYR A 299 -8.27 14.64 -9.59
C TYR A 299 -9.13 15.87 -9.79
N ALA A 300 -9.86 16.29 -8.77
CA ALA A 300 -10.70 17.49 -8.85
C ALA A 300 -9.89 18.78 -9.05
N ALA A 301 -8.62 18.81 -8.66
CA ALA A 301 -7.71 19.93 -8.91
C ALA A 301 -7.12 19.92 -10.33
N LEU A 302 -6.79 18.74 -10.86
CA LEU A 302 -6.15 18.55 -12.17
C LEU A 302 -7.16 18.60 -13.33
N ASP A 303 -8.37 18.05 -13.13
CA ASP A 303 -9.44 18.07 -14.15
C ASP A 303 -10.63 18.95 -13.72
N PRO A 304 -10.74 20.17 -14.31
CA PRO A 304 -11.86 21.07 -14.01
C PRO A 304 -13.23 20.51 -14.38
N ARG A 305 -13.32 19.50 -15.28
CA ARG A 305 -14.59 18.92 -15.74
C ARG A 305 -15.30 18.12 -14.64
N ILE A 306 -14.55 17.52 -13.73
CA ILE A 306 -15.08 16.76 -12.58
C ILE A 306 -15.77 17.67 -11.54
N ARG A 307 -15.52 18.99 -11.59
CA ARG A 307 -16.10 19.94 -10.63
C ARG A 307 -17.60 20.18 -10.84
N TYR A 308 -18.14 19.83 -11.95
CA TYR A 308 -19.53 20.15 -12.35
C TYR A 308 -20.44 18.90 -12.45
N ALA A 309 -19.94 17.71 -12.15
CA ALA A 309 -20.73 16.48 -12.01
C ALA A 309 -21.01 16.18 -10.53
#